data_8a4b7dbe90234a66b64687894103419a
#
_entry.id   8a4b7dbe90234a66b64687894103419a
#
_cell.length_a   1.000
_cell.length_b   1.000
_cell.length_c   1.000
_cell.angle_alpha   90.00
_cell.angle_beta   90.00
_cell.angle_gamma   90.00
#
_symmetry.space_group_name_H-M   'P 1'
#
loop_
_entity.id
_entity.type
_entity.pdbx_description
1 polymer ?
#
loop_
_entity_poly.entity_id
_entity_poly.type
_entity_poly.pdbx_seq_one_letter_code
_entity_poly.pdbx_strand_id
1 'polypeptide(L)'
;MPKDEVLIAMERKRYHERLLQTGTLAINANGVATNADKDSVISVMIAKGIAEQLMAETNERVAGQTAGASFEMLTMEFVKRTFPQLQHLRPGNWEVLKLGNRSRTKTSTFAQYEHLAYLTELTKANRKLSAMIGNDYMVAPDIVVYRNLCSDEEINATEPIVNDTVCRYADLREKNGGKAILHASVSAKWTMRSDLSLIHI
;
A
#
# COMPACT_ATOMS: atom_id res chain seq x y z
N MET A 1 -23.55 14.51 12.88
CA MET A 1 -23.18 14.21 11.50
C MET A 1 -24.46 13.92 10.73
N PRO A 2 -24.63 14.45 9.50
CA PRO A 2 -25.77 14.07 8.67
C PRO A 2 -25.74 12.55 8.48
N LYS A 3 -26.91 11.91 8.64
CA LYS A 3 -27.06 10.44 8.56
C LYS A 3 -26.76 9.84 7.18
N ASP A 4 -26.49 10.68 6.18
CA ASP A 4 -26.42 10.28 4.77
C ASP A 4 -25.00 10.23 4.20
N GLU A 5 -23.96 10.58 4.98
CA GLU A 5 -22.59 10.59 4.48
C GLU A 5 -21.83 9.32 4.91
N VAL A 6 -21.66 8.41 3.97
CA VAL A 6 -20.96 7.13 4.17
C VAL A 6 -19.46 7.40 4.36
N LEU A 7 -18.82 6.78 5.37
CA LEU A 7 -17.41 6.96 5.70
C LEU A 7 -16.47 6.94 4.48
N ILE A 8 -16.63 5.94 3.62
CA ILE A 8 -15.76 5.79 2.43
C ILE A 8 -15.93 6.97 1.46
N ALA A 9 -17.15 7.51 1.33
CA ALA A 9 -17.40 8.67 0.47
C ALA A 9 -16.73 9.93 1.03
N MET A 10 -16.82 10.14 2.34
CA MET A 10 -16.15 11.25 3.04
C MET A 10 -14.63 11.18 2.90
N GLU A 11 -14.05 10.02 3.19
CA GLU A 11 -12.60 9.87 3.11
C GLU A 11 -12.09 9.92 1.66
N ARG A 12 -12.87 9.45 0.67
CA ARG A 12 -12.55 9.62 -0.75
C ARG A 12 -12.56 11.10 -1.16
N LYS A 13 -13.58 11.87 -0.72
CA LYS A 13 -13.63 13.32 -0.96
C LYS A 13 -12.40 14.00 -0.38
N ARG A 14 -12.08 13.71 0.89
CA ARG A 14 -10.89 14.22 1.56
C ARG A 14 -9.59 13.85 0.81
N TYR A 15 -9.49 12.63 0.34
CA TYR A 15 -8.34 12.16 -0.44
C TYR A 15 -8.17 13.00 -1.72
N HIS A 16 -9.25 13.25 -2.47
CA HIS A 16 -9.22 14.10 -3.66
C HIS A 16 -8.84 15.53 -3.32
N GLU A 17 -9.43 16.12 -2.28
CA GLU A 17 -9.08 17.47 -1.82
C GLU A 17 -7.60 17.57 -1.47
N ARG A 18 -7.05 16.58 -0.80
CA ARG A 18 -5.62 16.55 -0.45
C ARG A 18 -4.72 16.44 -1.68
N LEU A 19 -5.09 15.65 -2.70
CA LEU A 19 -4.35 15.59 -3.97
C LEU A 19 -4.24 16.96 -4.63
N LEU A 20 -5.31 17.75 -4.59
CA LEU A 20 -5.35 19.11 -5.14
C LEU A 20 -4.56 20.09 -4.28
N GLN A 21 -4.81 20.13 -2.99
CA GLN A 21 -4.18 21.06 -2.04
C GLN A 21 -2.66 20.93 -1.99
N THR A 22 -2.14 19.70 -2.13
CA THR A 22 -0.70 19.43 -2.14
C THR A 22 -0.05 19.68 -3.50
N GLY A 23 -0.83 20.02 -4.54
CA GLY A 23 -0.36 20.12 -5.91
C GLY A 23 0.07 18.77 -6.51
N THR A 24 -0.22 17.65 -5.84
CA THR A 24 0.05 16.32 -6.39
C THR A 24 -0.71 16.13 -7.69
N LEU A 25 -2.01 16.45 -7.70
CA LEU A 25 -2.80 16.57 -8.91
C LEU A 25 -2.95 18.05 -9.28
N ALA A 26 -2.35 18.45 -10.38
CA ALA A 26 -2.42 19.79 -10.93
C ALA A 26 -2.31 19.73 -12.46
N ILE A 27 -2.69 20.80 -13.13
CA ILE A 27 -2.54 20.98 -14.57
C ILE A 27 -1.41 22.01 -14.77
N ASN A 28 -0.43 21.70 -15.63
CA ASN A 28 0.65 22.64 -15.94
C ASN A 28 0.19 23.71 -16.96
N ALA A 29 1.04 24.72 -17.19
CA ALA A 29 0.76 25.80 -18.14
C ALA A 29 0.45 25.33 -19.59
N ASN A 30 0.86 24.11 -19.96
CA ASN A 30 0.59 23.51 -21.27
C ASN A 30 -0.70 22.66 -21.26
N GLY A 31 -1.50 22.70 -20.21
CA GLY A 31 -2.74 21.93 -20.09
C GLY A 31 -2.54 20.42 -19.81
N VAL A 32 -1.34 20.00 -19.41
CA VAL A 32 -1.01 18.60 -19.12
C VAL A 32 -1.06 18.35 -17.61
N ALA A 33 -1.82 17.32 -17.20
CA ALA A 33 -1.93 16.94 -15.81
C ALA A 33 -0.65 16.24 -15.30
N THR A 34 -0.36 16.37 -13.99
CA THR A 34 0.87 15.87 -13.36
C THR A 34 1.01 14.34 -13.39
N ASN A 35 -0.10 13.61 -13.52
CA ASN A 35 -0.14 12.15 -13.60
C ASN A 35 -0.12 11.61 -15.06
N ALA A 36 0.02 12.50 -16.06
CA ALA A 36 0.12 12.10 -17.45
C ALA A 36 1.52 11.59 -17.82
N ASP A 37 1.56 10.57 -18.64
CA ASP A 37 2.73 10.28 -19.47
C ASP A 37 2.69 11.20 -20.71
N LYS A 38 3.58 12.18 -20.74
CA LYS A 38 3.62 13.22 -21.79
C LYS A 38 3.85 12.66 -23.20
N ASP A 39 4.46 11.47 -23.28
CA ASP A 39 4.79 10.81 -24.53
C ASP A 39 3.65 9.92 -25.06
N SER A 40 2.54 9.82 -24.30
CA SER A 40 1.34 9.06 -24.67
C SER A 40 0.11 9.96 -24.76
N VAL A 41 -0.43 10.13 -25.96
CA VAL A 41 -1.64 10.92 -26.22
C VAL A 41 -2.83 10.42 -25.37
N ILE A 42 -2.99 9.10 -25.28
CA ILE A 42 -4.07 8.49 -24.50
C ILE A 42 -3.91 8.80 -23.00
N SER A 43 -2.70 8.69 -22.48
CA SER A 43 -2.42 9.03 -21.09
C SER A 43 -2.72 10.49 -20.78
N VAL A 44 -2.33 11.41 -21.67
CA VAL A 44 -2.62 12.84 -21.52
C VAL A 44 -4.12 13.10 -21.51
N MET A 45 -4.89 12.48 -22.41
CA MET A 45 -6.34 12.65 -22.47
C MET A 45 -7.04 12.14 -21.21
N ILE A 46 -6.69 10.93 -20.74
CA ILE A 46 -7.29 10.34 -19.54
C ILE A 46 -6.93 11.18 -18.31
N ALA A 47 -5.65 11.54 -18.17
CA ALA A 47 -5.16 12.33 -17.03
C ALA A 47 -5.85 13.70 -16.98
N LYS A 48 -6.06 14.35 -18.14
CA LYS A 48 -6.79 15.60 -18.25
C LYS A 48 -8.24 15.44 -17.79
N GLY A 49 -8.94 14.40 -18.28
CA GLY A 49 -10.34 14.16 -17.87
C GLY A 49 -10.49 13.92 -16.37
N ILE A 50 -9.55 13.19 -15.73
CA ILE A 50 -9.54 13.01 -14.28
C ILE A 50 -9.30 14.35 -13.56
N ALA A 51 -8.33 15.14 -14.02
CA ALA A 51 -8.01 16.43 -13.43
C ALA A 51 -9.19 17.41 -13.51
N GLU A 52 -9.87 17.46 -14.66
CA GLU A 52 -11.07 18.29 -14.88
C GLU A 52 -12.24 17.86 -13.98
N GLN A 53 -12.51 16.55 -13.85
CA GLN A 53 -13.56 16.03 -12.98
C GLN A 53 -13.31 16.36 -11.51
N LEU A 54 -12.04 16.39 -11.09
CA LEU A 54 -11.65 16.76 -9.75
C LEU A 54 -11.43 18.26 -9.55
N MET A 55 -11.70 19.08 -10.58
CA MET A 55 -11.54 20.54 -10.57
C MET A 55 -10.11 20.96 -10.23
N ALA A 56 -9.10 20.26 -10.78
CA ALA A 56 -7.70 20.60 -10.58
C ALA A 56 -7.38 21.95 -11.23
N GLU A 57 -6.76 22.83 -10.46
CA GLU A 57 -6.33 24.14 -10.93
C GLU A 57 -4.99 24.07 -11.66
N THR A 58 -4.76 25.09 -12.51
CA THR A 58 -3.44 25.28 -13.13
C THR A 58 -2.46 25.75 -12.07
N ASN A 59 -1.40 24.97 -11.82
CA ASN A 59 -0.38 25.28 -10.83
C ASN A 59 1.01 24.94 -11.36
N GLU A 60 2.05 25.50 -10.74
CA GLU A 60 3.42 25.10 -11.04
C GLU A 60 3.61 23.59 -10.76
N ARG A 61 4.27 22.93 -11.69
CA ARG A 61 4.46 21.48 -11.64
C ARG A 61 5.33 21.07 -10.46
N VAL A 62 4.77 20.31 -9.54
CA VAL A 62 5.58 19.55 -8.57
C VAL A 62 6.41 18.52 -9.34
N ALA A 63 7.70 18.39 -9.03
CA ALA A 63 8.58 17.42 -9.69
C ALA A 63 7.99 16.00 -9.62
N GLY A 64 8.05 15.23 -10.72
CA GLY A 64 7.36 13.94 -10.84
C GLY A 64 7.67 12.94 -9.73
N GLN A 65 8.93 12.89 -9.22
CA GLN A 65 9.30 12.06 -8.06
C GLN A 65 8.59 12.52 -6.78
N THR A 66 8.46 13.83 -6.57
CA THR A 66 7.76 14.38 -5.42
C THR A 66 6.26 14.09 -5.49
N ALA A 67 5.65 14.20 -6.68
CA ALA A 67 4.24 13.87 -6.88
C ALA A 67 3.95 12.39 -6.62
N GLY A 68 4.81 11.47 -7.09
CA GLY A 68 4.70 10.04 -6.81
C GLY A 68 4.77 9.73 -5.32
N ALA A 69 5.77 10.27 -4.61
CA ALA A 69 5.94 10.06 -3.18
C ALA A 69 4.77 10.65 -2.36
N SER A 70 4.24 11.81 -2.80
CA SER A 70 3.05 12.43 -2.21
C SER A 70 1.80 11.57 -2.43
N PHE A 71 1.59 11.06 -3.66
CA PHE A 71 0.50 10.16 -3.98
C PHE A 71 0.52 8.89 -3.12
N GLU A 72 1.67 8.23 -2.97
CA GLU A 72 1.83 7.07 -2.09
C GLU A 72 1.46 7.42 -0.63
N MET A 73 1.89 8.59 -0.13
CA MET A 73 1.60 9.02 1.23
C MET A 73 0.10 9.25 1.43
N LEU A 74 -0.54 9.99 0.52
CA LEU A 74 -1.97 10.27 0.59
C LEU A 74 -2.80 8.99 0.45
N THR A 75 -2.38 8.06 -0.40
CA THR A 75 -3.01 6.73 -0.55
C THR A 75 -2.89 5.93 0.75
N MET A 76 -1.72 5.92 1.39
CA MET A 76 -1.53 5.29 2.69
C MET A 76 -2.44 5.90 3.76
N GLU A 77 -2.53 7.24 3.81
CA GLU A 77 -3.44 7.94 4.74
C GLU A 77 -4.91 7.55 4.52
N PHE A 78 -5.35 7.46 3.27
CA PHE A 78 -6.71 7.02 2.93
C PHE A 78 -6.98 5.59 3.43
N VAL A 79 -6.10 4.64 3.13
CA VAL A 79 -6.22 3.24 3.59
C VAL A 79 -6.20 3.17 5.12
N LYS A 80 -5.33 3.93 5.77
CA LYS A 80 -5.22 3.98 7.25
C LYS A 80 -6.49 4.53 7.92
N ARG A 81 -7.23 5.41 7.26
CA ARG A 81 -8.49 5.97 7.78
C ARG A 81 -9.70 5.10 7.51
N THR A 82 -9.65 4.25 6.50
CA THR A 82 -10.79 3.46 6.06
C THR A 82 -10.70 2.00 6.52
N PHE A 83 -9.62 1.31 6.25
CA PHE A 83 -9.51 -0.13 6.50
C PHE A 83 -9.69 -0.52 7.98
N PRO A 84 -9.05 0.13 8.97
CA PRO A 84 -9.23 -0.22 10.37
C PRO A 84 -10.66 0.00 10.91
N GLN A 85 -11.48 0.78 10.22
CA GLN A 85 -12.89 1.00 10.59
C GLN A 85 -13.79 -0.22 10.28
N LEU A 86 -13.26 -1.21 9.56
CA LEU A 86 -13.96 -2.44 9.21
C LEU A 86 -13.87 -3.52 10.30
N GLN A 87 -13.62 -3.15 11.56
CA GLN A 87 -13.46 -4.09 12.69
C GLN A 87 -14.64 -5.05 12.84
N HIS A 88 -15.86 -4.61 12.56
CA HIS A 88 -17.07 -5.43 12.62
C HIS A 88 -17.12 -6.54 11.56
N LEU A 89 -16.39 -6.38 10.45
CA LEU A 89 -16.26 -7.37 9.39
C LEU A 89 -14.96 -8.19 9.49
N ARG A 90 -13.90 -7.55 9.99
CA ARG A 90 -12.56 -8.13 10.13
C ARG A 90 -11.92 -7.68 11.45
N PRO A 91 -12.29 -8.30 12.57
CA PRO A 91 -11.70 -7.99 13.87
C PRO A 91 -10.18 -8.23 13.87
N GLY A 92 -9.43 -7.33 14.47
CA GLY A 92 -7.99 -7.48 14.61
C GLY A 92 -7.27 -6.16 14.87
N ASN A 93 -6.03 -6.26 15.33
CA ASN A 93 -5.15 -5.11 15.48
C ASN A 93 -4.44 -4.85 14.14
N TRP A 94 -5.08 -4.03 13.31
CA TRP A 94 -4.67 -3.71 11.95
C TRP A 94 -3.81 -2.45 11.90
N GLU A 95 -2.73 -2.54 11.14
CA GLU A 95 -1.89 -1.39 10.82
C GLU A 95 -1.69 -1.22 9.32
N VAL A 96 -1.45 0.04 8.91
CA VAL A 96 -1.14 0.43 7.54
C VAL A 96 0.18 1.17 7.53
N LEU A 97 1.13 0.71 6.74
CA LEU A 97 2.48 1.24 6.70
C LEU A 97 2.95 1.49 5.27
N LYS A 98 3.56 2.66 5.03
CA LYS A 98 4.32 2.93 3.82
C LYS A 98 5.73 2.35 3.97
N LEU A 99 6.15 1.47 3.06
CA LEU A 99 7.46 0.82 3.11
C LEU A 99 8.58 1.67 2.49
N GLY A 100 8.29 2.39 1.41
CA GLY A 100 9.23 3.28 0.73
C GLY A 100 10.40 2.52 0.07
N ASN A 101 11.50 3.19 -0.19
CA ASN A 101 12.64 2.68 -0.98
C ASN A 101 13.35 1.42 -0.43
N ARG A 102 13.07 1.02 0.81
CA ARG A 102 13.61 -0.20 1.43
C ARG A 102 12.55 -1.29 1.58
N SER A 103 11.52 -1.27 0.76
CA SER A 103 10.38 -2.19 0.84
C SER A 103 10.80 -3.66 0.81
N ARG A 104 11.79 -4.04 0.00
CA ARG A 104 12.31 -5.42 -0.08
C ARG A 104 12.78 -5.98 1.26
N THR A 105 13.61 -5.22 1.99
CA THR A 105 14.11 -5.62 3.31
C THR A 105 12.99 -5.57 4.35
N LYS A 106 12.09 -4.59 4.25
CA LYS A 106 10.98 -4.43 5.18
C LYS A 106 9.90 -5.51 5.00
N THR A 107 9.69 -6.00 3.78
CA THR A 107 8.72 -7.08 3.53
C THR A 107 9.08 -8.37 4.26
N SER A 108 10.37 -8.67 4.46
CA SER A 108 10.83 -9.83 5.24
C SER A 108 10.53 -9.76 6.74
N THR A 109 10.01 -8.64 7.23
CA THR A 109 9.57 -8.51 8.63
C THR A 109 8.20 -9.15 8.87
N PHE A 110 7.48 -9.53 7.82
CA PHE A 110 6.19 -10.23 7.93
C PHE A 110 6.37 -11.74 7.83
N ALA A 111 5.51 -12.49 8.54
CA ALA A 111 5.59 -13.95 8.66
C ALA A 111 5.69 -14.66 7.29
N GLN A 112 4.84 -14.28 6.34
CA GLN A 112 4.78 -14.92 5.01
C GLN A 112 6.06 -14.73 4.18
N TYR A 113 6.84 -13.68 4.46
CA TYR A 113 8.01 -13.28 3.68
C TYR A 113 9.32 -13.36 4.45
N GLU A 114 9.33 -14.01 5.60
CA GLU A 114 10.51 -14.17 6.45
C GLU A 114 11.68 -14.81 5.70
N HIS A 115 11.39 -15.78 4.85
CA HIS A 115 12.38 -16.46 4.01
C HIS A 115 13.15 -15.54 3.07
N LEU A 116 12.59 -14.36 2.70
CA LEU A 116 13.26 -13.41 1.83
C LEU A 116 14.54 -12.82 2.45
N ALA A 117 14.60 -12.71 3.75
CA ALA A 117 15.83 -12.28 4.44
C ALA A 117 16.94 -13.30 4.22
N TYR A 118 16.65 -14.58 4.41
CA TYR A 118 17.60 -15.67 4.19
C TYR A 118 18.03 -15.76 2.72
N LEU A 119 17.09 -15.70 1.77
CA LEU A 119 17.40 -15.69 0.33
C LEU A 119 18.27 -14.50 -0.05
N THR A 120 18.06 -13.33 0.53
CA THR A 120 18.89 -12.14 0.28
C THR A 120 20.34 -12.38 0.70
N GLU A 121 20.56 -13.00 1.86
CA GLU A 121 21.91 -13.32 2.32
C GLU A 121 22.58 -14.39 1.42
N LEU A 122 21.86 -15.44 1.06
CA LEU A 122 22.37 -16.47 0.14
C LEU A 122 22.76 -15.89 -1.24
N THR A 123 21.96 -14.99 -1.79
CA THR A 123 22.23 -14.38 -3.10
C THR A 123 23.43 -13.43 -3.07
N LYS A 124 23.67 -12.74 -1.96
CA LYS A 124 24.89 -11.92 -1.78
C LYS A 124 26.15 -12.77 -1.86
N ALA A 125 26.11 -13.97 -1.28
CA ALA A 125 27.25 -14.88 -1.25
C ALA A 125 27.44 -15.68 -2.55
N ASN A 126 26.39 -15.80 -3.40
CA ASN A 126 26.40 -16.66 -4.58
C ASN A 126 25.84 -15.96 -5.84
N ARG A 127 26.77 -15.48 -6.70
CA ARG A 127 26.43 -14.79 -7.96
C ARG A 127 25.55 -15.62 -8.92
N LYS A 128 25.76 -16.94 -8.99
CA LYS A 128 24.97 -17.82 -9.87
C LYS A 128 23.54 -17.91 -9.36
N LEU A 129 23.34 -18.07 -8.04
CA LEU A 129 22.03 -18.08 -7.41
C LEU A 129 21.31 -16.74 -7.61
N SER A 130 22.03 -15.62 -7.45
CA SER A 130 21.50 -14.28 -7.71
C SER A 130 20.98 -14.11 -9.14
N ALA A 131 21.74 -14.63 -10.13
CA ALA A 131 21.34 -14.58 -11.53
C ALA A 131 20.12 -15.49 -11.85
N MET A 132 19.99 -16.63 -11.16
CA MET A 132 18.88 -17.58 -11.37
C MET A 132 17.56 -17.11 -10.73
N ILE A 133 17.64 -16.51 -9.54
CA ILE A 133 16.44 -16.02 -8.83
C ILE A 133 15.94 -14.71 -9.47
N GLY A 134 16.82 -13.92 -10.06
CA GLY A 134 16.48 -12.62 -10.64
C GLY A 134 16.01 -11.58 -9.62
N ASN A 135 15.62 -10.43 -10.12
CA ASN A 135 15.03 -9.37 -9.29
C ASN A 135 13.49 -9.53 -9.09
N ASP A 136 12.87 -10.38 -9.90
CA ASP A 136 11.40 -10.48 -10.00
C ASP A 136 10.77 -11.25 -8.85
N TYR A 137 11.55 -12.03 -8.14
CA TYR A 137 11.10 -12.79 -6.97
C TYR A 137 10.82 -11.91 -5.73
N MET A 138 11.30 -10.67 -5.73
CA MET A 138 11.17 -9.79 -4.57
C MET A 138 10.02 -8.80 -4.75
N VAL A 139 8.89 -9.11 -4.14
CA VAL A 139 7.76 -8.18 -4.01
C VAL A 139 8.21 -6.97 -3.19
N ALA A 140 8.05 -5.78 -3.77
CA ALA A 140 8.39 -4.51 -3.15
C ALA A 140 7.18 -3.56 -3.16
N PRO A 141 6.15 -3.79 -2.34
CA PRO A 141 4.97 -2.96 -2.30
C PRO A 141 5.29 -1.57 -1.72
N ASP A 142 4.54 -0.57 -2.16
CA ASP A 142 4.69 0.80 -1.64
C ASP A 142 4.01 0.93 -0.27
N ILE A 143 2.85 0.30 -0.10
CA ILE A 143 2.04 0.32 1.12
C ILE A 143 1.62 -1.10 1.47
N VAL A 144 1.58 -1.41 2.77
CA VAL A 144 1.10 -2.68 3.29
C VAL A 144 0.03 -2.48 4.35
N VAL A 145 -0.90 -3.42 4.41
CA VAL A 145 -1.83 -3.61 5.51
C VAL A 145 -1.45 -4.91 6.20
N TYR A 146 -1.25 -4.88 7.49
CA TYR A 146 -0.87 -6.05 8.26
C TYR A 146 -1.62 -6.13 9.59
N ARG A 147 -1.64 -7.33 10.13
CA ARG A 147 -2.25 -7.64 11.42
C ARG A 147 -1.16 -7.95 12.43
N ASN A 148 -1.20 -7.29 13.58
CA ASN A 148 -0.38 -7.66 14.71
C ASN A 148 -0.85 -8.98 15.32
N LEU A 149 0.04 -9.65 16.01
CA LEU A 149 -0.29 -10.87 16.76
C LEU A 149 -1.25 -10.54 17.90
N CYS A 150 -1.95 -11.55 18.38
CA CYS A 150 -2.91 -11.42 19.47
C CYS A 150 -2.46 -12.24 20.67
N SER A 151 -2.76 -11.77 21.87
CA SER A 151 -2.62 -12.57 23.08
C SER A 151 -3.65 -13.72 23.09
N ASP A 152 -3.40 -14.76 23.88
CA ASP A 152 -4.37 -15.84 24.05
C ASP A 152 -5.68 -15.35 24.67
N GLU A 153 -5.64 -14.34 25.53
CA GLU A 153 -6.81 -13.69 26.13
C GLU A 153 -7.66 -12.97 25.08
N GLU A 154 -7.01 -12.26 24.15
CA GLU A 154 -7.71 -11.61 23.03
C GLU A 154 -8.37 -12.62 22.09
N ILE A 155 -7.68 -13.72 21.78
CA ILE A 155 -8.20 -14.78 20.91
C ILE A 155 -9.38 -15.49 21.58
N ASN A 156 -9.31 -15.73 22.88
CA ASN A 156 -10.30 -16.44 23.68
C ASN A 156 -11.38 -15.51 24.28
N ALA A 157 -11.45 -14.25 23.85
CA ALA A 157 -12.31 -13.24 24.48
C ALA A 157 -13.81 -13.62 24.55
N THR A 158 -14.30 -14.36 23.56
CA THR A 158 -15.71 -14.79 23.51
C THR A 158 -15.87 -16.24 23.93
N GLU A 159 -15.03 -17.11 23.39
CA GLU A 159 -15.02 -18.56 23.63
C GLU A 159 -13.59 -19.07 23.65
N PRO A 160 -13.28 -20.15 24.40
CA PRO A 160 -11.95 -20.76 24.38
C PRO A 160 -11.65 -21.40 23.01
N ILE A 161 -10.83 -20.75 22.21
CA ILE A 161 -10.45 -21.19 20.86
C ILE A 161 -9.06 -21.83 20.87
N VAL A 162 -8.12 -21.26 21.65
CA VAL A 162 -6.73 -21.71 21.70
C VAL A 162 -6.29 -22.04 23.11
N ASN A 163 -5.42 -23.06 23.26
CA ASN A 163 -4.72 -23.37 24.49
C ASN A 163 -3.37 -24.06 24.19
N ASP A 164 -2.71 -24.66 25.15
CA ASP A 164 -1.39 -25.31 24.96
C ASP A 164 -1.46 -26.63 24.19
N THR A 165 -2.64 -27.15 23.94
CA THR A 165 -2.87 -28.37 23.15
C THR A 165 -3.62 -28.14 21.85
N VAL A 166 -4.56 -27.18 21.84
CA VAL A 166 -5.38 -26.85 20.66
C VAL A 166 -4.89 -25.55 20.02
N CYS A 167 -4.66 -25.58 18.72
CA CYS A 167 -4.10 -24.46 17.94
C CYS A 167 -2.78 -23.93 18.54
N ARG A 168 -1.97 -24.80 19.11
CA ARG A 168 -0.73 -24.46 19.82
C ARG A 168 0.22 -23.63 18.95
N TYR A 169 0.34 -23.96 17.67
CA TYR A 169 1.27 -23.34 16.73
C TYR A 169 0.62 -22.34 15.80
N ALA A 170 -0.55 -21.82 16.15
CA ALA A 170 -1.20 -20.81 15.30
C ALA A 170 -0.34 -19.53 15.24
N ASP A 171 -0.06 -19.07 14.02
CA ASP A 171 0.81 -17.92 13.75
C ASP A 171 0.30 -16.62 14.38
N LEU A 172 -1.00 -16.52 14.62
CA LEU A 172 -1.62 -15.35 15.22
C LEU A 172 -1.28 -15.17 16.70
N ARG A 173 -0.84 -16.24 17.40
CA ARG A 173 -0.59 -16.22 18.84
C ARG A 173 0.74 -15.54 19.17
N GLU A 174 0.69 -14.43 19.90
CA GLU A 174 1.87 -13.65 20.30
C GLU A 174 2.89 -14.47 21.09
N LYS A 175 2.44 -15.39 21.94
CA LYS A 175 3.32 -16.25 22.75
C LYS A 175 4.23 -17.17 21.94
N ASN A 176 3.92 -17.39 20.66
CA ASN A 176 4.76 -18.16 19.76
C ASN A 176 5.95 -17.35 19.22
N GLY A 177 6.05 -16.06 19.56
CA GLY A 177 7.18 -15.21 19.16
C GLY A 177 7.27 -14.96 17.65
N GLY A 178 6.16 -15.11 16.92
CA GLY A 178 6.10 -14.91 15.48
C GLY A 178 6.18 -13.45 15.06
N LYS A 179 6.07 -13.22 13.75
CA LYS A 179 6.05 -11.89 13.13
C LYS A 179 4.63 -11.48 12.76
N ALA A 180 4.40 -10.17 12.62
CA ALA A 180 3.14 -9.65 12.13
C ALA A 180 2.75 -10.30 10.78
N ILE A 181 1.44 -10.45 10.56
CA ILE A 181 0.89 -11.16 9.40
C ILE A 181 0.49 -10.15 8.34
N LEU A 182 1.14 -10.19 7.18
CA LEU A 182 0.78 -9.36 6.04
C LEU A 182 -0.61 -9.76 5.51
N HIS A 183 -1.48 -8.77 5.31
CA HIS A 183 -2.83 -8.98 4.80
C HIS A 183 -2.99 -8.52 3.35
N ALA A 184 -2.47 -7.33 3.05
CA ALA A 184 -2.53 -6.78 1.69
C ALA A 184 -1.29 -5.97 1.38
N SER A 185 -0.89 -6.00 0.12
CA SER A 185 0.14 -5.16 -0.46
C SER A 185 -0.45 -4.30 -1.56
N VAL A 186 -0.09 -3.01 -1.56
CA VAL A 186 -0.58 -2.02 -2.52
C VAL A 186 0.62 -1.43 -3.25
N SER A 187 0.58 -1.48 -4.57
CA SER A 187 1.54 -0.78 -5.43
C SER A 187 0.87 0.47 -6.00
N ALA A 188 1.43 1.63 -5.71
CA ALA A 188 0.89 2.91 -6.10
C ALA A 188 1.65 3.46 -7.32
N LYS A 189 0.94 3.72 -8.41
CA LYS A 189 1.51 4.28 -9.64
C LYS A 189 0.83 5.60 -9.96
N TRP A 190 1.60 6.69 -9.86
CA TRP A 190 1.09 8.03 -10.14
C TRP A 190 0.96 8.31 -11.64
N THR A 191 2.01 8.03 -12.40
CA THR A 191 2.01 8.26 -13.84
C THR A 191 1.32 7.12 -14.58
N MET A 192 0.35 7.43 -15.42
CA MET A 192 -0.37 6.46 -16.24
C MET A 192 0.45 6.11 -17.50
N ARG A 193 1.36 5.15 -17.37
CA ARG A 193 2.20 4.65 -18.46
C ARG A 193 1.63 3.36 -19.03
N SER A 194 1.73 3.18 -20.33
CA SER A 194 1.25 1.97 -21.02
C SER A 194 2.00 0.69 -20.66
N ASP A 195 3.29 0.80 -20.29
CA ASP A 195 4.13 -0.31 -19.85
C ASP A 195 3.78 -0.84 -18.45
N LEU A 196 2.96 -0.11 -17.69
CA LEU A 196 2.51 -0.53 -16.36
C LEU A 196 1.28 -1.45 -16.39
N SER A 197 0.61 -1.59 -17.54
CA SER A 197 -0.57 -2.45 -17.69
C SER A 197 -0.25 -3.96 -17.69
N LEU A 198 1.02 -4.33 -17.74
CA LEU A 198 1.49 -5.73 -17.74
C LEU A 198 1.96 -6.22 -16.37
N ILE A 199 1.67 -5.49 -15.30
CA ILE A 199 2.07 -5.92 -13.97
C ILE A 199 1.10 -6.99 -13.47
N HIS A 200 1.53 -8.21 -13.69
CA HIS A 200 1.27 -9.43 -12.93
C HIS A 200 -0.17 -9.72 -12.49
N ILE A 201 -0.84 -10.46 -13.32
CA ILE A 201 -1.84 -11.43 -12.84
C ILE A 201 -1.11 -12.68 -12.36
#